data_70a5cb768f75472fc9103914ba2e87bd
#
_entry.id   70a5cb768f75472fc9103914ba2e87bd
#
_cell.length_a   1.000
_cell.length_b   1.000
_cell.length_c   1.000
_cell.angle_alpha   90.00
_cell.angle_beta   90.00
_cell.angle_gamma   90.00
#
_symmetry.space_group_name_H-M   'P 1'
#
loop_
_entity.id
_entity.type
_entity.pdbx_description
1 polymer ?
#
loop_
_entity_poly.entity_id
_entity_poly.type
_entity_poly.pdbx_seq_one_letter_code
_entity_poly.pdbx_strand_id
1 'polypeptide(L)'
;MKKYVYSLVGSVGYFERFLQPQTPEQVAQKVSQAIADPTVLDGNRCFSICVWALPDGIAHPKNVPKDSLADGYYMQCAGSNTGMTIEVRVPDPDNHTAQYPYIHYVVAREPVADKERFVPLTWQRDGKPFTIQIHPEELFTGEQARQIFTDYIAKGHIPPKTVLRKIDI
;
A
#
# COMPACT_ATOMS: atom_id res chain seq x y z
N MET A 1 -4.31 14.19 -15.94
CA MET A 1 -4.62 12.80 -15.50
C MET A 1 -3.43 12.29 -14.70
N LYS A 2 -3.66 11.85 -13.46
CA LYS A 2 -2.61 11.26 -12.62
C LYS A 2 -2.16 9.93 -13.20
N LYS A 3 -0.86 9.68 -13.12
CA LYS A 3 -0.25 8.39 -13.44
C LYS A 3 0.29 7.75 -12.17
N TYR A 4 0.28 6.44 -12.12
CA TYR A 4 0.69 5.68 -10.94
C TYR A 4 1.81 4.71 -11.28
N VAL A 5 2.68 4.52 -10.29
CA VAL A 5 3.69 3.48 -10.27
C VAL A 5 3.27 2.45 -9.23
N TYR A 6 3.40 1.17 -9.54
CA TYR A 6 3.22 0.12 -8.56
C TYR A 6 4.42 -0.81 -8.54
N SER A 7 4.71 -1.34 -7.37
CA SER A 7 5.87 -2.18 -7.10
C SER A 7 5.45 -3.48 -6.47
N LEU A 8 6.11 -4.55 -6.91
CA LEU A 8 6.00 -5.88 -6.33
C LEU A 8 7.29 -6.17 -5.57
N VAL A 9 7.19 -6.48 -4.29
CA VAL A 9 8.35 -6.72 -3.42
C VAL A 9 8.29 -8.13 -2.84
N GLY A 10 9.40 -8.84 -2.89
CA GLY A 10 9.48 -10.19 -2.36
C GLY A 10 10.89 -10.75 -2.33
N SER A 11 11.00 -12.06 -2.13
CA SER A 11 12.27 -12.79 -2.05
C SER A 11 13.07 -12.79 -3.37
N VAL A 12 12.40 -12.58 -4.50
CA VAL A 12 13.04 -12.51 -5.82
C VAL A 12 13.44 -11.09 -6.21
N GLY A 13 13.25 -10.12 -5.31
CA GLY A 13 13.65 -8.74 -5.48
C GLY A 13 12.47 -7.77 -5.58
N TYR A 14 12.80 -6.58 -6.03
CA TYR A 14 11.90 -5.45 -6.18
C TYR A 14 11.63 -5.21 -7.67
N PHE A 15 10.35 -5.15 -8.05
CA PHE A 15 9.93 -4.89 -9.43
C PHE A 15 9.00 -3.68 -9.46
N GLU A 16 9.47 -2.60 -10.08
CA GLU A 16 8.64 -1.44 -10.35
C GLU A 16 7.94 -1.60 -11.71
N ARG A 17 6.67 -1.27 -11.75
CA ARG A 17 5.84 -1.34 -12.95
C ARG A 17 5.30 0.02 -13.30
N PHE A 18 5.54 0.41 -14.55
CA PHE A 18 4.98 1.59 -15.16
C PHE A 18 4.77 1.31 -16.64
N LEU A 19 3.54 1.31 -17.06
CA LEU A 19 3.15 1.04 -18.45
C LEU A 19 2.62 2.32 -19.11
N GLN A 20 3.02 2.58 -20.34
CA GLN A 20 2.51 3.68 -21.14
C GLN A 20 1.84 3.16 -22.41
N PRO A 21 0.71 3.77 -22.82
CA PRO A 21 -0.13 4.69 -22.04
C PRO A 21 -0.88 3.94 -20.95
N GLN A 22 -1.12 4.58 -19.78
CA GLN A 22 -1.95 3.99 -18.73
C GLN A 22 -2.89 5.03 -18.13
N THR A 23 -4.11 4.57 -17.80
CA THR A 23 -5.07 5.33 -17.03
C THR A 23 -5.07 4.85 -15.58
N PRO A 24 -5.55 5.67 -14.61
CA PRO A 24 -5.75 5.20 -13.24
C PRO A 24 -6.58 3.92 -13.17
N GLU A 25 -7.61 3.79 -13.99
CA GLU A 25 -8.48 2.61 -14.07
C GLU A 25 -7.71 1.35 -14.50
N GLN A 26 -6.82 1.47 -15.48
CA GLN A 26 -5.98 0.36 -15.92
C GLN A 26 -5.02 -0.10 -14.82
N VAL A 27 -4.40 0.85 -14.10
CA VAL A 27 -3.53 0.53 -12.97
C VAL A 27 -4.33 -0.10 -11.83
N ALA A 28 -5.49 0.47 -11.49
CA ALA A 28 -6.38 -0.09 -10.46
C ALA A 28 -6.79 -1.53 -10.77
N GLN A 29 -7.12 -1.82 -12.03
CA GLN A 29 -7.45 -3.18 -12.47
C GLN A 29 -6.27 -4.14 -12.28
N LYS A 30 -5.08 -3.75 -12.70
CA LYS A 30 -3.88 -4.59 -12.58
C LYS A 30 -3.50 -4.86 -11.13
N VAL A 31 -3.51 -3.84 -10.29
CA VAL A 31 -3.22 -3.96 -8.86
C VAL A 31 -4.27 -4.83 -8.17
N SER A 32 -5.54 -4.61 -8.48
CA SER A 32 -6.67 -5.38 -7.95
C SER A 32 -6.57 -6.86 -8.29
N GLN A 33 -6.20 -7.20 -9.52
CA GLN A 33 -5.98 -8.59 -9.95
C GLN A 33 -4.80 -9.21 -9.20
N ALA A 34 -3.68 -8.50 -9.08
CA ALA A 34 -2.47 -8.99 -8.42
C ALA A 34 -2.69 -9.26 -6.92
N ILE A 35 -3.42 -8.38 -6.24
CA ILE A 35 -3.71 -8.50 -4.80
C ILE A 35 -4.52 -9.76 -4.49
N ALA A 36 -5.46 -10.12 -5.35
CA ALA A 36 -6.33 -11.28 -5.15
C ALA A 36 -5.77 -12.58 -5.73
N ASP A 37 -4.67 -12.51 -6.49
CA ASP A 37 -4.10 -13.68 -7.16
C ASP A 37 -3.14 -14.45 -6.23
N PRO A 38 -3.47 -15.71 -5.86
CA PRO A 38 -2.61 -16.51 -4.98
C PRO A 38 -1.26 -16.87 -5.62
N THR A 39 -1.13 -16.78 -6.94
CA THR A 39 0.15 -17.02 -7.64
C THR A 39 1.05 -15.78 -7.68
N VAL A 40 0.51 -14.60 -7.41
CA VAL A 40 1.25 -13.34 -7.36
C VAL A 40 1.58 -12.97 -5.92
N LEU A 41 0.58 -12.69 -5.11
CA LEU A 41 0.76 -12.29 -3.71
C LEU A 41 0.64 -13.53 -2.80
N ASP A 42 1.70 -14.32 -2.77
CA ASP A 42 1.74 -15.60 -2.06
C ASP A 42 2.36 -15.52 -0.64
N GLY A 43 2.85 -14.34 -0.25
CA GLY A 43 3.48 -14.12 1.06
C GLY A 43 4.91 -14.65 1.16
N ASN A 44 5.51 -15.04 0.03
CA ASN A 44 6.87 -15.57 -0.03
C ASN A 44 7.63 -14.94 -1.21
N ARG A 45 7.34 -15.36 -2.44
CA ARG A 45 8.00 -14.79 -3.63
C ARG A 45 7.60 -13.34 -3.84
N CYS A 46 6.37 -12.98 -3.51
CA CYS A 46 5.89 -11.62 -3.41
C CYS A 46 5.04 -11.48 -2.14
N PHE A 47 5.41 -10.56 -1.26
CA PHE A 47 4.69 -10.32 -0.01
C PHE A 47 4.16 -8.89 0.10
N SER A 48 4.48 -7.99 -0.83
CA SER A 48 4.04 -6.59 -0.76
C SER A 48 3.78 -6.03 -2.15
N ILE A 49 2.73 -5.21 -2.23
CA ILE A 49 2.43 -4.38 -3.38
C ILE A 49 2.30 -2.94 -2.87
N CYS A 50 3.05 -2.03 -3.47
CA CYS A 50 3.06 -0.61 -3.14
C CYS A 50 2.63 0.20 -4.36
N VAL A 51 1.80 1.22 -4.17
CA VAL A 51 1.31 2.11 -5.25
C VAL A 51 1.50 3.56 -4.83
N TRP A 52 2.05 4.38 -5.72
CA TRP A 52 2.20 5.81 -5.50
C TRP A 52 1.94 6.59 -6.79
N ALA A 53 1.53 7.84 -6.64
CA ALA A 53 1.21 8.71 -7.77
C ALA A 53 2.43 9.49 -8.22
N LEU A 54 2.65 9.58 -9.54
CA LEU A 54 3.64 10.49 -10.10
C LEU A 54 3.25 11.95 -9.80
N PRO A 55 4.24 12.83 -9.56
CA PRO A 55 3.97 14.27 -9.44
C PRO A 55 3.26 14.82 -10.67
N ASP A 56 2.51 15.91 -10.47
CA ASP A 56 1.81 16.58 -11.58
C ASP A 56 2.80 17.00 -12.67
N GLY A 57 2.44 16.73 -13.92
CA GLY A 57 3.28 17.03 -15.09
C GLY A 57 4.41 16.02 -15.35
N ILE A 58 4.64 15.07 -14.48
CA ILE A 58 5.64 14.00 -14.68
C ILE A 58 4.97 12.81 -15.35
N ALA A 59 5.49 12.44 -16.50
CA ALA A 59 4.92 11.37 -17.32
C ALA A 59 5.60 10.00 -17.10
N HIS A 60 6.76 9.97 -16.45
CA HIS A 60 7.53 8.73 -16.27
C HIS A 60 8.35 8.77 -14.95
N PRO A 61 8.46 7.65 -14.21
CA PRO A 61 9.18 7.60 -12.93
C PRO A 61 10.62 8.10 -13.00
N LYS A 62 11.33 7.82 -14.09
CA LYS A 62 12.73 8.29 -14.27
C LYS A 62 12.90 9.80 -14.30
N ASN A 63 11.79 10.54 -14.53
CA ASN A 63 11.79 12.00 -14.60
C ASN A 63 11.40 12.63 -13.25
N VAL A 64 11.12 11.83 -12.24
CA VAL A 64 10.83 12.34 -10.89
C VAL A 64 12.10 12.95 -10.31
N PRO A 65 12.06 14.20 -9.83
CA PRO A 65 13.22 14.82 -9.20
C PRO A 65 13.72 13.99 -8.00
N LYS A 66 15.03 13.94 -7.81
CA LYS A 66 15.66 13.16 -6.73
C LYS A 66 15.27 13.60 -5.31
N ASP A 67 14.89 14.86 -5.16
CA ASP A 67 14.43 15.47 -3.91
C ASP A 67 12.90 15.41 -3.75
N SER A 68 12.19 14.77 -4.68
CA SER A 68 10.75 14.58 -4.60
C SER A 68 10.40 13.62 -3.46
N LEU A 69 9.30 13.93 -2.77
CA LEU A 69 8.72 13.07 -1.74
C LEU A 69 7.54 12.23 -2.27
N ALA A 70 7.32 12.25 -3.58
CA ALA A 70 6.14 11.61 -4.18
C ALA A 70 6.04 10.12 -3.91
N ASP A 71 7.16 9.41 -3.93
CA ASP A 71 7.26 7.98 -3.60
C ASP A 71 7.14 7.69 -2.10
N GLY A 72 7.20 8.71 -1.27
CA GLY A 72 6.93 8.64 0.17
C GLY A 72 5.44 8.66 0.52
N TYR A 73 4.57 9.03 -0.43
CA TYR A 73 3.10 9.07 -0.28
C TYR A 73 2.49 7.92 -1.06
N TYR A 74 2.18 6.85 -0.38
CA TYR A 74 1.78 5.59 -1.01
C TYR A 74 0.67 4.88 -0.25
N MET A 75 0.07 3.91 -0.92
CA MET A 75 -0.69 2.84 -0.30
C MET A 75 0.02 1.52 -0.57
N GLN A 76 0.18 0.70 0.44
CA GLN A 76 0.80 -0.62 0.32
C GLN A 76 0.05 -1.69 1.10
N CYS A 77 0.16 -2.92 0.64
CA CYS A 77 -0.21 -4.09 1.42
C CYS A 77 1.02 -4.95 1.69
N ALA A 78 0.98 -5.73 2.76
CA ALA A 78 1.99 -6.72 3.07
C ALA A 78 1.36 -7.98 3.67
N GLY A 79 1.83 -9.14 3.23
CA GLY A 79 1.29 -10.45 3.59
C GLY A 79 1.07 -11.32 2.38
N SER A 80 -0.10 -11.92 2.28
CA SER A 80 -0.54 -12.74 1.14
C SER A 80 -1.98 -12.44 0.76
N ASN A 81 -2.44 -13.01 -0.37
CA ASN A 81 -3.83 -12.88 -0.81
C ASN A 81 -4.87 -13.40 0.19
N THR A 82 -4.46 -14.29 1.12
CA THR A 82 -5.35 -14.83 2.17
C THR A 82 -5.32 -14.03 3.46
N GLY A 83 -4.27 -13.23 3.69
CA GLY A 83 -4.15 -12.40 4.88
C GLY A 83 -3.07 -11.33 4.70
N MET A 84 -3.48 -10.06 4.77
CA MET A 84 -2.59 -8.92 4.59
C MET A 84 -2.96 -7.75 5.48
N THR A 85 -1.99 -6.90 5.77
CA THR A 85 -2.19 -5.56 6.30
C THR A 85 -2.19 -4.55 5.15
N ILE A 86 -2.88 -3.42 5.34
CA ILE A 86 -2.86 -2.29 4.40
C ILE A 86 -2.38 -1.06 5.17
N GLU A 87 -1.41 -0.37 4.60
CA GLU A 87 -0.86 0.87 5.14
C GLU A 87 -0.97 1.98 4.10
N VAL A 88 -1.16 3.21 4.57
CA VAL A 88 -1.19 4.41 3.72
C VAL A 88 -0.39 5.53 4.36
N ARG A 89 0.44 6.19 3.57
CA ARG A 89 1.13 7.42 3.92
C ARG A 89 0.49 8.59 3.18
N VAL A 90 0.17 9.63 3.92
CA VAL A 90 -0.40 10.86 3.39
C VAL A 90 0.41 12.06 3.86
N PRO A 91 0.39 13.19 3.12
CA PRO A 91 1.03 14.41 3.58
C PRO A 91 0.50 14.82 4.95
N ASP A 92 1.39 15.28 5.83
CA ASP A 92 1.02 15.89 7.10
C ASP A 92 0.85 17.39 6.90
N PRO A 93 -0.35 17.96 6.96
CA PRO A 93 -0.58 19.37 6.73
C PRO A 93 0.00 20.26 7.83
N ASP A 94 0.27 19.72 9.01
CA ASP A 94 0.75 20.44 10.16
C ASP A 94 2.28 20.40 10.34
N ASN A 95 2.98 19.60 9.51
CA ASN A 95 4.40 19.34 9.67
C ASN A 95 5.19 19.59 8.37
N HIS A 96 5.36 20.86 8.02
CA HIS A 96 6.06 21.29 6.81
C HIS A 96 7.59 21.29 6.91
N THR A 97 8.15 21.09 8.09
CA THR A 97 9.58 21.26 8.37
C THR A 97 10.32 19.99 8.74
N ALA A 98 9.60 18.87 8.94
CA ALA A 98 10.21 17.62 9.35
C ALA A 98 10.85 16.88 8.16
N GLN A 99 11.85 16.08 8.49
CA GLN A 99 12.48 15.16 7.55
C GLN A 99 11.48 14.16 6.93
N TYR A 100 10.39 13.87 7.65
CA TYR A 100 9.31 12.97 7.22
C TYR A 100 7.95 13.68 7.36
N PRO A 101 7.57 14.50 6.35
CA PRO A 101 6.33 15.31 6.41
C PRO A 101 5.10 14.48 6.02
N TYR A 102 4.91 13.32 6.63
CA TYR A 102 3.78 12.43 6.36
C TYR A 102 3.18 11.85 7.64
N ILE A 103 1.93 11.44 7.54
CA ILE A 103 1.26 10.62 8.54
C ILE A 103 1.16 9.20 7.98
N HIS A 104 1.53 8.21 8.78
CA HIS A 104 1.46 6.79 8.44
C HIS A 104 0.29 6.14 9.18
N TYR A 105 -0.59 5.51 8.43
CA TYR A 105 -1.77 4.82 8.95
C TYR A 105 -1.78 3.34 8.59
N VAL A 106 -2.28 2.53 9.54
CA VAL A 106 -2.77 1.18 9.25
C VAL A 106 -4.26 1.27 9.02
N VAL A 107 -4.76 0.61 7.97
CA VAL A 107 -6.17 0.60 7.58
C VAL A 107 -6.88 -0.58 8.23
N ALA A 108 -8.10 -0.35 8.71
CA ALA A 108 -8.99 -1.40 9.19
C ALA A 108 -10.23 -1.54 8.27
N ARG A 109 -10.85 -2.71 8.27
CA ARG A 109 -12.11 -2.99 7.56
C ARG A 109 -13.31 -2.32 8.22
N GLU A 110 -13.22 -2.15 9.53
CA GLU A 110 -14.21 -1.56 10.40
C GLU A 110 -13.50 -0.94 11.61
N PRO A 111 -14.14 -0.05 12.40
CA PRO A 111 -13.52 0.50 13.58
C PRO A 111 -13.07 -0.60 14.54
N VAL A 112 -11.86 -0.45 15.10
CA VAL A 112 -11.28 -1.40 16.04
C VAL A 112 -12.10 -1.42 17.33
N ALA A 113 -12.67 -2.58 17.66
CA ALA A 113 -13.55 -2.74 18.81
C ALA A 113 -12.78 -2.84 20.13
N ASP A 114 -11.67 -3.58 20.12
CA ASP A 114 -10.81 -3.81 21.29
C ASP A 114 -9.36 -3.43 20.95
N LYS A 115 -8.92 -2.28 21.44
CA LYS A 115 -7.58 -1.75 21.19
C LYS A 115 -6.46 -2.53 21.88
N GLU A 116 -6.80 -3.42 22.81
CA GLU A 116 -5.83 -4.29 23.49
C GLU A 116 -5.67 -5.65 22.79
N ARG A 117 -6.54 -5.96 21.84
CA ARG A 117 -6.51 -7.24 21.13
C ARG A 117 -5.70 -7.14 19.86
N PHE A 118 -4.68 -8.00 19.74
CA PHE A 118 -3.83 -8.15 18.57
C PHE A 118 -3.81 -9.60 18.08
N VAL A 119 -3.58 -9.77 16.79
CA VAL A 119 -3.37 -11.06 16.14
C VAL A 119 -2.08 -11.00 15.33
N PRO A 120 -1.33 -12.12 15.21
CA PRO A 120 -0.13 -12.16 14.40
C PRO A 120 -0.47 -12.21 12.90
N LEU A 121 0.33 -11.52 12.10
CA LEU A 121 0.37 -11.65 10.65
C LEU A 121 1.81 -11.95 10.24
N THR A 122 2.01 -13.05 9.53
CA THR A 122 3.34 -13.54 9.15
C THR A 122 3.46 -13.70 7.64
N TRP A 123 4.61 -13.31 7.12
CA TRP A 123 5.02 -13.62 5.74
C TRP A 123 6.51 -13.92 5.70
N GLN A 124 7.01 -14.40 4.57
CA GLN A 124 8.44 -14.66 4.38
C GLN A 124 9.14 -13.39 3.88
N ARG A 125 10.18 -13.00 4.60
CA ARG A 125 11.04 -11.86 4.25
C ARG A 125 12.49 -12.31 4.33
N ASP A 126 13.21 -12.19 3.22
CA ASP A 126 14.62 -12.62 3.12
C ASP A 126 14.84 -14.09 3.55
N GLY A 127 13.90 -14.96 3.19
CA GLY A 127 13.95 -16.38 3.52
C GLY A 127 13.64 -16.74 4.98
N LYS A 128 13.15 -15.77 5.76
CA LYS A 128 12.80 -15.95 7.18
C LYS A 128 11.38 -15.48 7.45
N PRO A 129 10.66 -16.11 8.40
CA PRO A 129 9.38 -15.61 8.87
C PRO A 129 9.54 -14.21 9.47
N PHE A 130 8.69 -13.29 9.04
CA PHE A 130 8.56 -11.95 9.61
C PHE A 130 7.13 -11.79 10.11
N THR A 131 6.97 -11.43 11.38
CA THR A 131 5.65 -11.35 12.03
C THR A 131 5.44 -9.96 12.60
N ILE A 132 4.24 -9.42 12.34
CA ILE A 132 3.75 -8.19 12.98
C ILE A 132 2.49 -8.50 13.79
N GLN A 133 2.16 -7.60 14.71
CA GLN A 133 0.92 -7.66 15.48
C GLN A 133 -0.02 -6.56 14.98
N ILE A 134 -1.23 -6.95 14.60
CA ILE A 134 -2.28 -6.04 14.11
C ILE A 134 -3.58 -6.34 14.84
N HIS A 135 -4.52 -5.38 14.81
CA HIS A 135 -5.87 -5.66 15.27
C HIS A 135 -6.60 -6.60 14.30
N PRO A 136 -7.52 -7.45 14.77
CA PRO A 136 -8.26 -8.35 13.87
C PRO A 136 -8.96 -7.63 12.72
N GLU A 137 -9.46 -6.42 12.97
CA GLU A 137 -10.14 -5.59 11.96
C GLU A 137 -9.18 -5.04 10.90
N GLU A 138 -7.87 -5.06 11.16
CA GLU A 138 -6.81 -4.62 10.24
C GLU A 138 -6.30 -5.73 9.33
N LEU A 139 -6.86 -6.93 9.44
CA LEU A 139 -6.53 -8.08 8.60
C LEU A 139 -7.49 -8.16 7.42
N PHE A 140 -6.93 -8.18 6.21
CA PHE A 140 -7.68 -8.24 4.95
C PHE A 140 -7.36 -9.52 4.19
N THR A 141 -8.36 -10.06 3.48
CA THR A 141 -8.10 -10.90 2.32
C THR A 141 -7.85 -10.05 1.09
N GLY A 142 -7.26 -10.63 0.02
CA GLY A 142 -7.08 -9.92 -1.23
C GLY A 142 -8.39 -9.38 -1.81
N GLU A 143 -9.46 -10.15 -1.73
CA GLU A 143 -10.79 -9.72 -2.20
C GLU A 143 -11.31 -8.48 -1.42
N GLN A 144 -11.11 -8.45 -0.10
CA GLN A 144 -11.49 -7.30 0.72
C GLN A 144 -10.64 -6.06 0.44
N ALA A 145 -9.36 -6.26 0.09
CA ALA A 145 -8.41 -5.18 -0.18
C ALA A 145 -8.64 -4.50 -1.54
N ARG A 146 -9.20 -5.20 -2.52
CA ARG A 146 -9.34 -4.73 -3.92
C ARG A 146 -10.01 -3.37 -4.02
N GLN A 147 -11.13 -3.17 -3.34
CA GLN A 147 -11.90 -1.93 -3.41
C GLN A 147 -11.14 -0.74 -2.82
N ILE A 148 -10.41 -0.96 -1.74
CA ILE A 148 -9.60 0.09 -1.09
C ILE A 148 -8.52 0.60 -2.04
N PHE A 149 -7.79 -0.30 -2.70
CA PHE A 149 -6.79 0.08 -3.70
C PHE A 149 -7.40 0.70 -4.95
N THR A 150 -8.54 0.20 -5.40
CA THR A 150 -9.26 0.78 -6.55
C THR A 150 -9.69 2.22 -6.26
N ASP A 151 -10.25 2.49 -5.10
CA ASP A 151 -10.67 3.84 -4.71
C ASP A 151 -9.48 4.80 -4.56
N TYR A 152 -8.38 4.31 -4.01
CA TYR A 152 -7.14 5.08 -3.91
C TYR A 152 -6.58 5.47 -5.29
N ILE A 153 -6.48 4.52 -6.21
CA ILE A 153 -5.88 4.73 -7.52
C ILE A 153 -6.84 5.50 -8.45
N ALA A 154 -8.08 5.06 -8.57
CA ALA A 154 -9.04 5.62 -9.53
C ALA A 154 -9.63 6.97 -9.08
N LYS A 155 -9.80 7.16 -7.78
CA LYS A 155 -10.50 8.33 -7.21
C LYS A 155 -9.63 9.20 -6.30
N GLY A 156 -8.43 8.75 -5.93
CA GLY A 156 -7.57 9.44 -4.96
C GLY A 156 -8.14 9.42 -3.53
N HIS A 157 -9.02 8.48 -3.21
CA HIS A 157 -9.67 8.38 -1.90
C HIS A 157 -8.91 7.44 -0.97
N ILE A 158 -8.77 7.85 0.28
CA ILE A 158 -8.33 7.00 1.38
C ILE A 158 -9.54 6.67 2.27
N PRO A 159 -9.49 5.56 3.04
CA PRO A 159 -10.55 5.24 3.99
C PRO A 159 -10.77 6.35 5.02
N PRO A 160 -11.97 6.43 5.63
CA PRO A 160 -12.26 7.45 6.64
C PRO A 160 -11.42 7.28 7.91
N LYS A 161 -11.22 8.35 8.66
CA LYS A 161 -10.39 8.35 9.88
C LYS A 161 -10.83 7.34 10.94
N THR A 162 -12.11 6.95 10.95
CA THR A 162 -12.68 5.95 11.88
C THR A 162 -12.06 4.56 11.72
N VAL A 163 -11.46 4.27 10.56
CA VAL A 163 -10.77 3.00 10.24
C VAL A 163 -9.26 3.18 9.99
N LEU A 164 -8.70 4.31 10.41
CA LEU A 164 -7.28 4.60 10.28
C LEU A 164 -6.64 4.69 11.66
N ARG A 165 -5.61 3.90 11.90
CA ARG A 165 -4.79 3.96 13.11
C ARG A 165 -3.43 4.55 12.76
N LYS A 166 -3.12 5.71 13.34
CA LYS A 166 -1.79 6.32 13.20
C LYS A 166 -0.74 5.44 13.86
N ILE A 167 0.36 5.23 13.17
CA ILE A 167 1.53 4.57 13.73
C ILE A 167 2.73 5.50 13.65
N ASP A 168 3.58 5.43 14.65
CA ASP A 168 4.89 6.10 14.66
C ASP A 168 5.92 5.18 14.00
N ILE A 169 6.80 5.77 13.20
CA ILE A 169 7.84 5.06 12.47
C ILE A 169 9.19 5.46 13.03
#